data_951b58aa871c46323745804e22378905
#
_entry.id   951b58aa871c46323745804e22378905
#
_cell.length_a   1.000
_cell.length_b   1.000
_cell.length_c   1.000
_cell.angle_alpha   90.00
_cell.angle_beta   90.00
_cell.angle_gamma   90.00
#
_symmetry.space_group_name_H-M   'P 1'
#
loop_
_entity.id
_entity.type
_entity.pdbx_description
1 polymer ?
#
loop_
_entity_poly.entity_id
_entity_poly.type
_entity_poly.pdbx_seq_one_letter_code
_entity_poly.pdbx_strand_id
1 'polypeptide(L)'
;MTREEAIARDLKRNVWTVMGLPFDCTTEQETTDHLIDAMLKEERCFFTTPNLNFAITAQNDSQFRDSVINSDWVVADGMPLIWIAKTLGIPLPERVAGSSVFERVRQEYKNPDRPIRVVFFGGPDGTAAEAFKKIAVDNSSMEVVGFYSPGFGSMDEMSDPEIIKQINQTDADLLIVALGAKRGQQWIELNRKQLDVPVISHLGAVINFVAGTVKRAPVWIQRSGLEWLWRIWEESSLFKRYWHDGRAFIWQYLTKIRPYKNLMQKQSQLPQIPLEFSFLNDSNTLQISGDAVHRNLSDLRSALIELIEEERIKVIDLKGLSRLDGSFIALLQLVQKQINISGHSLKLINLDSVHLQQFEYACVSDQFTIIQHPSPVDDVSLAPTQS
;
A
#
# COMPACT_ATOMS: atom_id res chain seq x y z
N MET A 1 8.99 -18.54 -5.90
CA MET A 1 9.64 -17.55 -5.01
C MET A 1 9.75 -18.16 -3.62
N THR A 2 10.95 -18.26 -3.07
CA THR A 2 11.19 -18.72 -1.71
C THR A 2 10.72 -17.69 -0.69
N ARG A 3 10.63 -18.06 0.61
CA ARG A 3 10.32 -17.13 1.70
C ARG A 3 11.39 -16.03 1.80
N GLU A 4 12.64 -16.41 1.70
CA GLU A 4 13.80 -15.51 1.70
C GLU A 4 13.70 -14.44 0.60
N GLU A 5 13.43 -14.87 -0.64
CA GLU A 5 13.21 -13.96 -1.77
C GLU A 5 12.04 -13.00 -1.52
N ALA A 6 10.96 -13.48 -0.90
CA ALA A 6 9.79 -12.64 -0.60
C ALA A 6 10.10 -11.57 0.46
N ILE A 7 10.82 -11.94 1.54
CA ILE A 7 11.25 -11.00 2.58
C ILE A 7 12.21 -9.96 1.97
N ALA A 8 13.21 -10.42 1.23
CA ALA A 8 14.20 -9.55 0.60
C ALA A 8 13.54 -8.58 -0.40
N ARG A 9 12.58 -9.07 -1.22
CA ARG A 9 11.82 -8.25 -2.15
C ARG A 9 11.07 -7.14 -1.42
N ASP A 10 10.32 -7.46 -0.35
CA ASP A 10 9.54 -6.47 0.40
C ASP A 10 10.45 -5.42 1.08
N LEU A 11 11.47 -5.85 1.81
CA LEU A 11 12.30 -4.94 2.59
C LEU A 11 13.24 -4.07 1.74
N LYS A 12 13.55 -4.49 0.49
CA LYS A 12 14.33 -3.69 -0.47
C LYS A 12 13.51 -2.64 -1.22
N ARG A 13 12.18 -2.68 -1.14
CA ARG A 13 11.31 -1.68 -1.78
C ARG A 13 11.64 -0.27 -1.28
N ASN A 14 11.61 0.70 -2.20
CA ASN A 14 11.71 2.12 -1.86
C ASN A 14 10.32 2.65 -1.48
N VAL A 15 9.92 2.48 -0.24
CA VAL A 15 8.59 2.81 0.27
C VAL A 15 8.61 3.96 1.24
N TRP A 16 7.50 4.73 1.24
CA TRP A 16 7.28 5.85 2.15
C TRP A 16 5.85 5.83 2.68
N THR A 17 5.70 6.09 3.98
CA THR A 17 4.38 6.16 4.60
C THR A 17 3.72 7.51 4.31
N VAL A 18 2.50 7.48 3.77
CA VAL A 18 1.62 8.63 3.60
C VAL A 18 0.24 8.29 4.18
N MET A 19 -0.24 9.04 5.16
CA MET A 19 -1.54 8.83 5.81
C MET A 19 -1.76 7.39 6.30
N GLY A 20 -0.74 6.76 6.86
CA GLY A 20 -0.82 5.41 7.44
C GLY A 20 -0.61 4.25 6.46
N LEU A 21 -0.40 4.52 5.17
CA LEU A 21 -0.17 3.50 4.15
C LEU A 21 1.22 3.61 3.54
N PRO A 22 1.92 2.49 3.27
CA PRO A 22 3.21 2.47 2.59
C PRO A 22 2.99 2.61 1.08
N PHE A 23 3.66 3.54 0.43
CA PHE A 23 3.63 3.74 -1.02
C PHE A 23 5.01 3.53 -1.63
N ASP A 24 5.07 2.80 -2.73
CA ASP A 24 6.27 2.67 -3.55
C ASP A 24 6.57 4.00 -4.25
N CYS A 25 7.83 4.42 -4.15
CA CYS A 25 8.34 5.62 -4.79
C CYS A 25 8.70 5.29 -6.25
N THR A 26 7.71 5.35 -7.13
CA THR A 26 7.81 4.86 -8.51
C THR A 26 7.00 5.73 -9.47
N THR A 27 7.35 5.70 -10.75
CA THR A 27 6.61 6.33 -11.84
C THR A 27 5.57 5.38 -12.44
N GLU A 28 4.67 5.92 -13.27
CA GLU A 28 3.71 5.12 -14.04
C GLU A 28 4.42 4.15 -15.00
N GLN A 29 5.54 4.59 -15.61
CA GLN A 29 6.35 3.74 -16.49
C GLN A 29 6.99 2.59 -15.71
N GLU A 30 7.73 2.88 -14.65
CA GLU A 30 8.39 1.85 -13.83
C GLU A 30 7.38 0.84 -13.26
N THR A 31 6.19 1.32 -12.85
CA THR A 31 5.10 0.43 -12.41
C THR A 31 4.61 -0.46 -13.55
N THR A 32 4.45 0.09 -14.75
CA THR A 32 4.03 -0.67 -15.94
C THR A 32 5.04 -1.77 -16.27
N ASP A 33 6.32 -1.41 -16.31
CA ASP A 33 7.42 -2.35 -16.59
C ASP A 33 7.50 -3.44 -15.52
N HIS A 34 7.38 -3.07 -14.25
CA HIS A 34 7.35 -4.01 -13.14
C HIS A 34 6.20 -5.04 -13.26
N LEU A 35 5.00 -4.60 -13.60
CA LEU A 35 3.86 -5.51 -13.75
C LEU A 35 3.99 -6.41 -14.99
N ILE A 36 4.51 -5.90 -16.12
CA ILE A 36 4.79 -6.71 -17.29
C ILE A 36 5.83 -7.79 -16.94
N ASP A 37 6.90 -7.41 -16.28
CA ASP A 37 7.94 -8.33 -15.82
C ASP A 37 7.36 -9.41 -14.89
N ALA A 38 6.54 -9.03 -13.92
CA ALA A 38 5.90 -9.97 -12.99
C ALA A 38 5.00 -10.97 -13.73
N MET A 39 4.20 -10.51 -14.71
CA MET A 39 3.36 -11.37 -15.54
C MET A 39 4.18 -12.35 -16.39
N LEU A 40 5.26 -11.88 -17.03
CA LEU A 40 6.09 -12.71 -17.91
C LEU A 40 6.94 -13.72 -17.14
N LYS A 41 7.36 -13.41 -15.93
CA LYS A 41 8.14 -14.28 -15.04
C LYS A 41 7.27 -15.14 -14.12
N GLU A 42 5.94 -15.00 -14.21
CA GLU A 42 4.97 -15.67 -13.32
C GLU A 42 5.25 -15.38 -11.83
N GLU A 43 5.73 -14.16 -11.54
CA GLU A 43 6.00 -13.71 -10.18
C GLU A 43 4.73 -13.15 -9.55
N ARG A 44 4.42 -13.62 -8.32
CA ARG A 44 3.24 -13.13 -7.60
C ARG A 44 3.38 -11.67 -7.23
N CYS A 45 2.41 -10.86 -7.64
CA CYS A 45 2.32 -9.44 -7.35
C CYS A 45 0.87 -9.02 -7.08
N PHE A 46 0.57 -8.74 -5.83
CA PHE A 46 -0.67 -8.05 -5.48
C PHE A 46 -0.45 -6.55 -5.61
N PHE A 47 -1.00 -5.97 -6.67
CA PHE A 47 -0.87 -4.56 -7.02
C PHE A 47 -2.06 -3.75 -6.54
N THR A 48 -1.82 -2.69 -5.79
CA THR A 48 -2.87 -1.85 -5.21
C THR A 48 -2.62 -0.37 -5.50
N THR A 49 -3.70 0.37 -5.80
CA THR A 49 -3.65 1.78 -6.18
C THR A 49 -4.50 2.65 -5.23
N PRO A 50 -4.08 2.84 -3.96
CA PRO A 50 -4.83 3.63 -3.00
C PRO A 50 -4.96 5.09 -3.44
N ASN A 51 -6.17 5.62 -3.27
CA ASN A 51 -6.47 7.05 -3.38
C ASN A 51 -6.81 7.63 -1.99
N LEU A 52 -7.22 8.90 -1.96
CA LEU A 52 -7.60 9.57 -0.71
C LEU A 52 -8.67 8.81 0.07
N ASN A 53 -9.68 8.27 -0.60
CA ASN A 53 -10.75 7.48 0.05
C ASN A 53 -10.20 6.20 0.70
N PHE A 54 -9.26 5.52 0.03
CA PHE A 54 -8.54 4.37 0.61
C PHE A 54 -7.81 4.78 1.90
N ALA A 55 -7.04 5.87 1.86
CA ALA A 55 -6.27 6.33 3.02
C ALA A 55 -7.16 6.73 4.21
N ILE A 56 -8.31 7.37 3.95
CA ILE A 56 -9.30 7.71 4.98
C ILE A 56 -9.97 6.45 5.53
N THR A 57 -10.36 5.51 4.67
CA THR A 57 -11.00 4.25 5.08
C THR A 57 -10.06 3.40 5.92
N ALA A 58 -8.79 3.29 5.52
CA ALA A 58 -7.77 2.51 6.21
C ALA A 58 -7.49 2.98 7.65
N GLN A 59 -7.73 4.25 7.96
CA GLN A 59 -7.59 4.77 9.32
C GLN A 59 -8.70 4.30 10.28
N ASN A 60 -9.84 3.85 9.74
CA ASN A 60 -10.99 3.42 10.53
C ASN A 60 -11.31 1.93 10.36
N ASP A 61 -10.60 1.23 9.50
CA ASP A 61 -10.81 -0.18 9.18
C ASP A 61 -9.44 -0.89 9.06
N SER A 62 -9.06 -1.58 10.14
CA SER A 62 -7.76 -2.25 10.22
C SER A 62 -7.63 -3.38 9.20
N GLN A 63 -8.68 -4.17 8.96
CA GLN A 63 -8.64 -5.25 7.98
C GLN A 63 -8.43 -4.70 6.55
N PHE A 64 -9.11 -3.61 6.22
CA PHE A 64 -8.90 -2.94 4.94
C PHE A 64 -7.49 -2.36 4.83
N ARG A 65 -6.99 -1.72 5.90
CA ARG A 65 -5.61 -1.21 5.97
C ARG A 65 -4.59 -2.32 5.77
N ASP A 66 -4.75 -3.41 6.50
CA ASP A 66 -3.83 -4.54 6.45
C ASP A 66 -3.78 -5.17 5.05
N SER A 67 -4.92 -5.23 4.32
CA SER A 67 -4.93 -5.69 2.93
C SER A 67 -4.09 -4.81 2.00
N VAL A 68 -4.01 -3.50 2.26
CA VAL A 68 -3.14 -2.59 1.50
C VAL A 68 -1.67 -2.76 1.89
N ILE A 69 -1.36 -2.87 3.19
CA ILE A 69 0.01 -3.11 3.68
C ILE A 69 0.53 -4.46 3.17
N ASN A 70 -0.34 -5.46 3.11
CA ASN A 70 -0.03 -6.79 2.60
C ASN A 70 0.18 -6.84 1.07
N SER A 71 -0.13 -5.78 0.33
CA SER A 71 0.13 -5.70 -1.11
C SER A 71 1.63 -5.72 -1.40
N ASP A 72 1.98 -6.27 -2.57
CA ASP A 72 3.37 -6.39 -3.01
C ASP A 72 3.86 -5.13 -3.73
N TRP A 73 2.94 -4.34 -4.31
CA TRP A 73 3.23 -3.08 -4.98
C TRP A 73 2.08 -2.09 -4.75
N VAL A 74 2.39 -0.92 -4.18
CA VAL A 74 1.39 0.06 -3.74
C VAL A 74 1.70 1.44 -4.31
N VAL A 75 0.84 1.97 -5.16
CA VAL A 75 1.08 3.27 -5.83
C VAL A 75 0.00 4.28 -5.51
N ALA A 76 0.35 5.56 -5.49
CA ALA A 76 -0.57 6.64 -5.13
C ALA A 76 -1.47 7.03 -6.33
N ASP A 77 -2.76 6.64 -6.30
CA ASP A 77 -3.77 7.04 -7.29
C ASP A 77 -4.59 8.23 -6.77
N GLY A 78 -4.06 9.41 -6.92
CA GLY A 78 -4.81 10.62 -6.62
C GLY A 78 -3.94 11.80 -6.23
N MET A 79 -4.24 12.96 -6.80
CA MET A 79 -3.49 14.19 -6.55
C MET A 79 -3.41 14.59 -5.07
N PRO A 80 -4.45 14.40 -4.22
CA PRO A 80 -4.34 14.75 -2.81
C PRO A 80 -3.19 14.03 -2.10
N LEU A 81 -2.92 12.74 -2.40
CA LEU A 81 -1.79 12.01 -1.82
C LEU A 81 -0.45 12.58 -2.26
N ILE A 82 -0.34 12.97 -3.54
CA ILE A 82 0.87 13.61 -4.08
C ILE A 82 1.08 15.01 -3.45
N TRP A 83 0.02 15.78 -3.20
CA TRP A 83 0.13 17.06 -2.50
C TRP A 83 0.60 16.88 -1.05
N ILE A 84 0.10 15.87 -0.34
CA ILE A 84 0.57 15.53 1.00
C ILE A 84 2.05 15.13 0.94
N ALA A 85 2.42 14.22 0.04
CA ALA A 85 3.79 13.78 -0.13
C ALA A 85 4.74 14.96 -0.37
N LYS A 86 4.40 15.87 -1.30
CA LYS A 86 5.17 17.10 -1.54
C LYS A 86 5.24 18.01 -0.30
N THR A 87 4.15 18.14 0.45
CA THR A 87 4.13 18.94 1.67
C THR A 87 5.09 18.39 2.73
N LEU A 88 5.20 17.06 2.84
CA LEU A 88 6.07 16.37 3.78
C LEU A 88 7.50 16.12 3.25
N GLY A 89 7.81 16.51 2.01
CA GLY A 89 9.11 16.24 1.39
C GLY A 89 9.32 14.76 1.03
N ILE A 90 8.25 13.99 0.90
CA ILE A 90 8.28 12.59 0.49
C ILE A 90 8.44 12.53 -1.04
N PRO A 91 9.41 11.76 -1.57
CA PRO A 91 9.80 11.80 -2.98
C PRO A 91 8.91 10.94 -3.88
N LEU A 92 7.58 10.99 -3.71
CA LEU A 92 6.67 10.36 -4.68
C LEU A 92 6.70 11.16 -5.99
N PRO A 93 7.16 10.58 -7.11
CA PRO A 93 7.47 11.35 -8.31
C PRO A 93 6.22 11.90 -8.97
N GLU A 94 5.16 11.08 -9.05
CA GLU A 94 3.92 11.44 -9.74
C GLU A 94 2.72 10.62 -9.20
N ARG A 95 1.53 10.98 -9.68
CA ARG A 95 0.33 10.17 -9.49
C ARG A 95 0.36 8.97 -10.45
N VAL A 96 0.23 7.77 -9.94
CA VAL A 96 0.14 6.55 -10.72
C VAL A 96 -1.29 6.00 -10.62
N ALA A 97 -2.07 6.16 -11.70
CA ALA A 97 -3.45 5.68 -11.74
C ALA A 97 -3.51 4.26 -12.29
N GLY A 98 -4.19 3.35 -11.58
CA GLY A 98 -4.30 1.96 -12.00
C GLY A 98 -4.89 1.78 -13.40
N SER A 99 -5.83 2.65 -13.79
CA SER A 99 -6.37 2.65 -15.15
C SER A 99 -5.37 3.11 -16.21
N SER A 100 -4.44 4.01 -15.86
CA SER A 100 -3.37 4.41 -16.77
C SER A 100 -2.34 3.29 -16.94
N VAL A 101 -1.96 2.65 -15.85
CA VAL A 101 -1.04 1.49 -15.89
C VAL A 101 -1.64 0.37 -16.75
N PHE A 102 -2.89 0.01 -16.55
CA PHE A 102 -3.56 -1.01 -17.38
C PHE A 102 -3.55 -0.64 -18.86
N GLU A 103 -3.88 0.61 -19.20
CA GLU A 103 -3.88 1.09 -20.57
C GLU A 103 -2.47 1.08 -21.19
N ARG A 104 -1.44 1.43 -20.41
CA ARG A 104 -0.05 1.35 -20.88
C ARG A 104 0.40 -0.09 -21.11
N VAL A 105 0.06 -1.02 -20.20
CA VAL A 105 0.31 -2.46 -20.45
C VAL A 105 -0.29 -2.87 -21.79
N ARG A 106 -1.54 -2.49 -22.06
CA ARG A 106 -2.25 -2.80 -23.31
C ARG A 106 -1.59 -2.17 -24.55
N GLN A 107 -1.07 -0.93 -24.43
CA GLN A 107 -0.52 -0.18 -25.55
C GLN A 107 0.96 -0.46 -25.79
N GLU A 108 1.76 -0.67 -24.76
CA GLU A 108 3.22 -0.76 -24.85
C GLU A 108 3.70 -2.20 -25.02
N TYR A 109 3.04 -3.17 -24.40
CA TYR A 109 3.39 -4.57 -24.59
C TYR A 109 2.99 -5.04 -26.00
N LYS A 110 3.98 -5.47 -26.79
CA LYS A 110 3.81 -5.86 -28.22
C LYS A 110 4.52 -7.20 -28.50
N ASN A 111 3.88 -8.28 -28.06
CA ASN A 111 4.32 -9.62 -28.37
C ASN A 111 3.10 -10.49 -28.74
N PRO A 112 2.76 -10.65 -30.01
CA PRO A 112 1.60 -11.42 -30.43
C PRO A 112 1.75 -12.93 -30.17
N ASP A 113 2.99 -13.44 -30.07
CA ASP A 113 3.25 -14.85 -29.81
C ASP A 113 3.06 -15.22 -28.31
N ARG A 114 3.08 -14.22 -27.45
CA ARG A 114 2.84 -14.37 -26.01
C ARG A 114 1.96 -13.19 -25.52
N PRO A 115 0.65 -13.19 -25.84
CA PRO A 115 -0.25 -12.14 -25.36
C PRO A 115 -0.39 -12.21 -23.85
N ILE A 116 -0.63 -11.04 -23.21
CA ILE A 116 -1.01 -10.99 -21.78
C ILE A 116 -2.47 -11.43 -21.64
N ARG A 117 -2.69 -12.48 -20.87
CA ARG A 117 -3.99 -13.13 -20.64
C ARG A 117 -4.68 -12.50 -19.42
N VAL A 118 -5.84 -11.91 -19.61
CA VAL A 118 -6.55 -11.15 -18.57
C VAL A 118 -7.87 -11.81 -18.22
N VAL A 119 -8.14 -11.92 -16.92
CA VAL A 119 -9.45 -12.29 -16.37
C VAL A 119 -10.07 -11.08 -15.66
N PHE A 120 -11.35 -10.84 -15.90
CA PHE A 120 -12.15 -9.88 -15.15
C PHE A 120 -13.04 -10.59 -14.14
N PHE A 121 -13.04 -10.12 -12.90
CA PHE A 121 -13.90 -10.63 -11.83
C PHE A 121 -14.74 -9.50 -11.21
N GLY A 122 -16.07 -9.62 -11.28
CA GLY A 122 -17.00 -8.60 -10.81
C GLY A 122 -17.38 -7.60 -11.89
N GLY A 123 -17.86 -6.44 -11.47
CA GLY A 123 -18.44 -5.41 -12.35
C GLY A 123 -19.94 -5.59 -12.59
N PRO A 124 -20.60 -4.57 -13.18
CA PRO A 124 -22.01 -4.68 -13.56
C PRO A 124 -22.22 -5.74 -14.65
N ASP A 125 -23.41 -6.34 -14.65
CA ASP A 125 -23.80 -7.35 -15.64
C ASP A 125 -23.59 -6.86 -17.08
N GLY A 126 -22.96 -7.68 -17.90
CA GLY A 126 -22.66 -7.39 -19.29
C GLY A 126 -21.43 -6.50 -19.54
N THR A 127 -20.94 -5.77 -18.55
CA THR A 127 -19.77 -4.87 -18.71
C THR A 127 -18.51 -5.65 -19.08
N ALA A 128 -18.28 -6.80 -18.46
CA ALA A 128 -17.14 -7.65 -18.77
C ALA A 128 -17.20 -8.22 -20.19
N ALA A 129 -18.39 -8.59 -20.68
CA ALA A 129 -18.59 -9.06 -22.04
C ALA A 129 -18.31 -7.94 -23.08
N GLU A 130 -18.69 -6.69 -22.78
CA GLU A 130 -18.37 -5.55 -23.66
C GLU A 130 -16.87 -5.23 -23.64
N ALA A 131 -16.22 -5.32 -22.48
CA ALA A 131 -14.76 -5.17 -22.38
C ALA A 131 -14.03 -6.24 -23.21
N PHE A 132 -14.52 -7.51 -23.16
CA PHE A 132 -14.02 -8.61 -23.98
C PHE A 132 -14.10 -8.27 -25.48
N LYS A 133 -15.26 -7.87 -25.97
CA LYS A 133 -15.45 -7.54 -27.40
C LYS A 133 -14.48 -6.44 -27.85
N LYS A 134 -14.28 -5.41 -27.04
CA LYS A 134 -13.40 -4.28 -27.39
C LYS A 134 -11.93 -4.66 -27.44
N ILE A 135 -11.45 -5.43 -26.44
CA ILE A 135 -10.06 -5.91 -26.43
C ILE A 135 -9.83 -6.87 -27.61
N ALA A 136 -10.79 -7.75 -27.93
CA ALA A 136 -10.67 -8.69 -29.03
C ALA A 136 -10.57 -8.04 -30.43
N VAL A 137 -11.14 -6.84 -30.60
CA VAL A 137 -11.08 -6.07 -31.87
C VAL A 137 -9.81 -5.22 -31.92
N ASP A 138 -9.21 -4.93 -30.79
CA ASP A 138 -8.04 -4.09 -30.69
C ASP A 138 -6.78 -4.92 -30.97
N ASN A 139 -5.96 -4.46 -31.89
CA ASN A 139 -4.73 -5.16 -32.29
C ASN A 139 -3.64 -5.09 -31.19
N SER A 140 -4.07 -5.29 -29.92
CA SER A 140 -3.20 -5.30 -28.74
C SER A 140 -2.70 -6.72 -28.46
N SER A 141 -1.49 -6.84 -27.91
CA SER A 141 -0.98 -8.13 -27.40
C SER A 141 -1.60 -8.47 -26.03
N MET A 142 -2.91 -8.32 -25.91
CA MET A 142 -3.69 -8.64 -24.72
C MET A 142 -4.93 -9.46 -25.10
N GLU A 143 -5.20 -10.51 -24.35
CA GLU A 143 -6.32 -11.42 -24.57
C GLU A 143 -7.15 -11.53 -23.30
N VAL A 144 -8.47 -11.38 -23.38
CA VAL A 144 -9.38 -11.68 -22.28
C VAL A 144 -9.73 -13.17 -22.32
N VAL A 145 -9.23 -13.93 -21.35
CA VAL A 145 -9.40 -15.39 -21.28
C VAL A 145 -10.54 -15.82 -20.36
N GLY A 146 -11.14 -14.88 -19.62
CA GLY A 146 -12.30 -15.16 -18.78
C GLY A 146 -12.92 -13.92 -18.18
N PHE A 147 -14.20 -14.05 -17.82
CA PHE A 147 -14.91 -13.05 -17.02
C PHE A 147 -15.94 -13.73 -16.14
N TYR A 148 -16.02 -13.27 -14.90
CA TYR A 148 -16.93 -13.82 -13.88
C TYR A 148 -17.65 -12.69 -13.18
N SER A 149 -18.98 -12.69 -13.22
CA SER A 149 -19.83 -11.75 -12.50
C SER A 149 -20.59 -12.49 -11.40
N PRO A 150 -20.02 -12.61 -10.19
CA PRO A 150 -20.64 -13.37 -9.11
C PRO A 150 -21.86 -12.67 -8.49
N GLY A 151 -22.28 -11.54 -9.06
CA GLY A 151 -23.36 -10.71 -8.51
C GLY A 151 -22.94 -9.98 -7.22
N PHE A 152 -23.93 -9.65 -6.38
CA PHE A 152 -23.74 -8.97 -5.09
C PHE A 152 -23.90 -9.94 -3.91
N GLY A 153 -23.49 -11.20 -4.09
CA GLY A 153 -23.50 -12.22 -3.05
C GLY A 153 -22.64 -11.90 -1.81
N SER A 154 -22.68 -12.77 -0.84
CA SER A 154 -21.76 -12.74 0.32
C SER A 154 -20.31 -12.94 -0.13
N MET A 155 -19.36 -12.65 0.76
CA MET A 155 -17.94 -12.88 0.48
C MET A 155 -17.65 -14.37 0.23
N ASP A 156 -18.31 -15.26 0.99
CA ASP A 156 -18.17 -16.71 0.88
C ASP A 156 -18.70 -17.21 -0.47
N GLU A 157 -19.88 -16.75 -0.90
CA GLU A 157 -20.44 -17.10 -2.22
C GLU A 157 -19.55 -16.66 -3.38
N MET A 158 -18.91 -15.48 -3.26
CA MET A 158 -17.97 -14.98 -4.26
C MET A 158 -16.61 -15.69 -4.21
N SER A 159 -16.33 -16.41 -3.13
CA SER A 159 -15.08 -17.16 -2.89
C SER A 159 -15.30 -18.67 -3.00
N ASP A 160 -16.37 -19.10 -3.69
CA ASP A 160 -16.63 -20.52 -3.94
C ASP A 160 -15.39 -21.18 -4.58
N PRO A 161 -14.91 -22.34 -4.06
CA PRO A 161 -13.76 -23.03 -4.61
C PRO A 161 -13.86 -23.33 -6.11
N GLU A 162 -15.07 -23.54 -6.63
CA GLU A 162 -15.27 -23.77 -8.06
C GLU A 162 -14.99 -22.50 -8.89
N ILE A 163 -15.32 -21.31 -8.37
CA ILE A 163 -14.96 -20.03 -9.01
C ILE A 163 -13.43 -19.87 -9.05
N ILE A 164 -12.75 -20.12 -7.93
CA ILE A 164 -11.29 -20.03 -7.84
C ILE A 164 -10.64 -21.00 -8.84
N LYS A 165 -11.12 -22.24 -8.87
CA LYS A 165 -10.65 -23.27 -9.81
C LYS A 165 -10.86 -22.85 -11.27
N GLN A 166 -12.02 -22.29 -11.61
CA GLN A 166 -12.28 -21.81 -12.96
C GLN A 166 -11.34 -20.65 -13.35
N ILE A 167 -11.06 -19.73 -12.44
CA ILE A 167 -10.08 -18.64 -12.67
C ILE A 167 -8.69 -19.25 -12.93
N ASN A 168 -8.24 -20.18 -12.09
CA ASN A 168 -6.92 -20.84 -12.25
C ASN A 168 -6.81 -21.61 -13.58
N GLN A 169 -7.90 -22.24 -14.04
CA GLN A 169 -7.92 -22.97 -15.33
C GLN A 169 -7.78 -22.06 -16.56
N THR A 170 -7.89 -20.73 -16.41
CA THR A 170 -7.70 -19.80 -17.53
C THR A 170 -6.23 -19.57 -17.86
N ASP A 171 -5.29 -19.98 -17.00
CA ASP A 171 -3.86 -19.62 -17.06
C ASP A 171 -3.65 -18.13 -17.32
N ALA A 172 -4.41 -17.27 -16.64
CA ALA A 172 -4.33 -15.82 -16.80
C ALA A 172 -3.05 -15.25 -16.16
N ASP A 173 -2.50 -14.20 -16.79
CA ASP A 173 -1.37 -13.43 -16.25
C ASP A 173 -1.83 -12.32 -15.31
N LEU A 174 -3.05 -11.80 -15.53
CA LEU A 174 -3.59 -10.65 -14.82
C LEU A 174 -5.05 -10.88 -14.44
N LEU A 175 -5.35 -10.76 -13.14
CA LEU A 175 -6.72 -10.77 -12.62
C LEU A 175 -7.12 -9.35 -12.17
N ILE A 176 -8.14 -8.80 -12.82
CA ILE A 176 -8.75 -7.51 -12.48
C ILE A 176 -10.02 -7.73 -11.67
N VAL A 177 -10.00 -7.31 -10.40
CA VAL A 177 -11.15 -7.41 -9.49
C VAL A 177 -11.92 -6.10 -9.46
N ALA A 178 -13.23 -6.13 -9.74
CA ALA A 178 -14.11 -4.97 -9.85
C ALA A 178 -15.34 -5.08 -8.91
N LEU A 179 -15.10 -5.23 -7.61
CA LEU A 179 -16.13 -5.38 -6.57
C LEU A 179 -16.34 -4.12 -5.71
N GLY A 180 -15.74 -2.99 -6.07
CA GLY A 180 -15.61 -1.81 -5.22
C GLY A 180 -14.45 -1.96 -4.21
N ALA A 181 -13.93 -0.82 -3.74
CA ALA A 181 -12.64 -0.75 -3.04
C ALA A 181 -12.53 -1.75 -1.87
N LYS A 182 -13.41 -1.62 -0.89
CA LYS A 182 -13.35 -2.44 0.33
C LYS A 182 -13.56 -3.93 0.03
N ARG A 183 -14.62 -4.27 -0.70
CA ARG A 183 -14.93 -5.67 -1.02
C ARG A 183 -13.89 -6.30 -1.94
N GLY A 184 -13.37 -5.54 -2.91
CA GLY A 184 -12.33 -6.03 -3.81
C GLY A 184 -11.04 -6.36 -3.08
N GLN A 185 -10.58 -5.49 -2.20
CA GLN A 185 -9.40 -5.74 -1.37
C GLN A 185 -9.59 -6.94 -0.44
N GLN A 186 -10.74 -7.03 0.24
CA GLN A 186 -11.05 -8.17 1.10
C GLN A 186 -11.10 -9.48 0.33
N TRP A 187 -11.72 -9.49 -0.85
CA TRP A 187 -11.80 -10.68 -1.68
C TRP A 187 -10.41 -11.16 -2.14
N ILE A 188 -9.55 -10.22 -2.57
CA ILE A 188 -8.18 -10.55 -2.96
C ILE A 188 -7.41 -11.11 -1.76
N GLU A 189 -7.46 -10.46 -0.60
CA GLU A 189 -6.74 -10.90 0.60
C GLU A 189 -7.17 -12.30 1.04
N LEU A 190 -8.45 -12.62 0.93
CA LEU A 190 -8.99 -13.94 1.26
C LEU A 190 -8.54 -15.03 0.29
N ASN A 191 -8.49 -14.72 -1.00
CA ASN A 191 -8.34 -15.74 -2.06
C ASN A 191 -6.96 -15.79 -2.70
N ARG A 192 -6.10 -14.76 -2.57
CA ARG A 192 -4.83 -14.66 -3.31
C ARG A 192 -3.86 -15.83 -3.11
N LYS A 193 -3.97 -16.56 -1.98
CA LYS A 193 -3.13 -17.74 -1.72
C LYS A 193 -3.56 -18.96 -2.55
N GLN A 194 -4.82 -19.00 -2.99
CA GLN A 194 -5.41 -20.08 -3.77
C GLN A 194 -5.46 -19.78 -5.27
N LEU A 195 -5.18 -18.52 -5.64
CA LEU A 195 -5.14 -18.07 -7.02
C LEU A 195 -3.74 -18.29 -7.60
N ASP A 196 -3.68 -18.88 -8.80
CA ASP A 196 -2.43 -19.13 -9.52
C ASP A 196 -2.07 -17.99 -10.48
N VAL A 197 -2.90 -16.94 -10.55
CA VAL A 197 -2.67 -15.77 -11.39
C VAL A 197 -1.51 -14.92 -10.82
N PRO A 198 -0.46 -14.64 -11.61
CA PRO A 198 0.71 -13.89 -11.14
C PRO A 198 0.36 -12.50 -10.63
N VAL A 199 -0.31 -11.67 -11.44
CA VAL A 199 -0.65 -10.30 -11.07
C VAL A 199 -2.14 -10.19 -10.75
N ILE A 200 -2.45 -9.72 -9.54
CA ILE A 200 -3.82 -9.52 -9.07
C ILE A 200 -3.98 -8.07 -8.64
N SER A 201 -5.06 -7.41 -9.09
CA SER A 201 -5.32 -6.02 -8.69
C SER A 201 -6.80 -5.70 -8.58
N HIS A 202 -7.15 -4.87 -7.59
CA HIS A 202 -8.46 -4.22 -7.55
C HIS A 202 -8.43 -2.94 -8.40
N LEU A 203 -8.94 -3.01 -9.63
CA LEU A 203 -9.02 -1.89 -10.57
C LEU A 203 -10.47 -1.69 -11.05
N GLY A 204 -11.37 -1.40 -10.13
CA GLY A 204 -12.82 -1.36 -10.39
C GLY A 204 -13.27 -0.44 -11.53
N ALA A 205 -12.56 0.65 -11.79
CA ALA A 205 -12.89 1.56 -12.90
C ALA A 205 -12.41 1.05 -14.27
N VAL A 206 -11.42 0.16 -14.32
CA VAL A 206 -10.80 -0.29 -15.57
C VAL A 206 -11.82 -0.98 -16.47
N ILE A 207 -12.62 -1.89 -15.91
CA ILE A 207 -13.62 -2.62 -16.68
C ILE A 207 -14.64 -1.67 -17.36
N ASN A 208 -15.06 -0.60 -16.66
CA ASN A 208 -15.99 0.40 -17.20
C ASN A 208 -15.33 1.27 -18.28
N PHE A 209 -14.05 1.62 -18.15
CA PHE A 209 -13.33 2.37 -19.17
C PHE A 209 -13.10 1.52 -20.42
N VAL A 210 -12.70 0.27 -20.29
CA VAL A 210 -12.52 -0.67 -21.40
C VAL A 210 -13.85 -0.92 -22.09
N ALA A 211 -14.90 -1.19 -21.35
CA ALA A 211 -16.26 -1.34 -21.89
C ALA A 211 -16.82 -0.04 -22.51
N GLY A 212 -16.22 1.13 -22.19
CA GLY A 212 -16.68 2.44 -22.67
C GLY A 212 -18.02 2.89 -22.09
N THR A 213 -18.44 2.29 -20.98
CA THR A 213 -19.63 2.71 -20.24
C THR A 213 -19.42 4.01 -19.48
N VAL A 214 -18.17 4.34 -19.16
CA VAL A 214 -17.75 5.60 -18.54
C VAL A 214 -16.66 6.24 -19.40
N LYS A 215 -16.79 7.54 -19.67
CA LYS A 215 -15.77 8.30 -20.40
C LYS A 215 -14.66 8.75 -19.46
N ARG A 216 -13.43 8.46 -19.85
CA ARG A 216 -12.27 8.98 -19.14
C ARG A 216 -12.14 10.49 -19.33
N ALA A 217 -11.68 11.19 -18.27
CA ALA A 217 -11.40 12.62 -18.38
C ALA A 217 -10.35 12.89 -19.47
N PRO A 218 -10.45 14.00 -20.22
CA PRO A 218 -9.39 14.44 -21.12
C PRO A 218 -8.04 14.54 -20.42
N VAL A 219 -6.93 14.24 -21.13
CA VAL A 219 -5.58 14.17 -20.54
C VAL A 219 -5.21 15.44 -19.77
N TRP A 220 -5.61 16.64 -20.26
CA TRP A 220 -5.32 17.89 -19.57
C TRP A 220 -6.05 18.03 -18.23
N ILE A 221 -7.28 17.48 -18.10
CA ILE A 221 -8.02 17.41 -16.82
C ILE A 221 -7.33 16.42 -15.87
N GLN A 222 -6.89 15.26 -16.38
CA GLN A 222 -6.15 14.28 -15.59
C GLN A 222 -4.86 14.90 -15.00
N ARG A 223 -4.10 15.64 -15.83
CA ARG A 223 -2.85 16.31 -15.42
C ARG A 223 -3.08 17.51 -14.48
N SER A 224 -4.22 18.18 -14.57
CA SER A 224 -4.55 19.30 -13.65
C SER A 224 -4.95 18.84 -12.24
N GLY A 225 -5.21 17.54 -12.03
CA GLY A 225 -5.72 17.01 -10.77
C GLY A 225 -7.23 17.23 -10.55
N LEU A 226 -7.95 17.67 -11.59
CA LEU A 226 -9.39 17.94 -11.55
C LEU A 226 -10.24 16.77 -12.05
N GLU A 227 -9.65 15.57 -12.20
CA GLU A 227 -10.37 14.36 -12.65
C GLU A 227 -11.55 14.00 -11.74
N TRP A 228 -11.46 14.30 -10.45
CA TRP A 228 -12.55 14.07 -9.52
C TRP A 228 -13.80 14.94 -9.82
N LEU A 229 -13.63 16.18 -10.33
CA LEU A 229 -14.75 17.02 -10.81
C LEU A 229 -15.40 16.42 -12.05
N TRP A 230 -14.59 15.94 -12.99
CA TRP A 230 -15.08 15.23 -14.16
C TRP A 230 -15.90 14.00 -13.78
N ARG A 231 -15.41 13.20 -12.81
CA ARG A 231 -16.13 12.03 -12.33
C ARG A 231 -17.46 12.38 -11.63
N ILE A 232 -17.52 13.48 -10.90
CA ILE A 232 -18.79 13.95 -10.32
C ILE A 232 -19.78 14.34 -11.42
N TRP A 233 -19.28 14.95 -12.50
CA TRP A 233 -20.12 15.32 -13.64
C TRP A 233 -20.68 14.09 -14.35
N GLU A 234 -19.86 13.09 -14.62
CA GLU A 234 -20.27 11.83 -15.28
C GLU A 234 -21.16 10.97 -14.35
N GLU A 235 -20.88 10.99 -13.05
CA GLU A 235 -21.54 10.14 -12.05
C GLU A 235 -21.86 10.95 -10.78
N SER A 236 -23.05 11.57 -10.75
CA SER A 236 -23.47 12.45 -9.66
C SER A 236 -23.59 11.74 -8.29
N SER A 237 -23.75 10.42 -8.25
CA SER A 237 -23.76 9.59 -7.04
C SER A 237 -22.46 9.71 -6.25
N LEU A 238 -21.34 10.02 -6.92
CA LEU A 238 -20.02 10.19 -6.30
C LEU A 238 -19.89 11.49 -5.51
N PHE A 239 -20.79 12.48 -5.68
CA PHE A 239 -20.68 13.79 -5.01
C PHE A 239 -20.60 13.66 -3.49
N LYS A 240 -21.46 12.85 -2.87
CA LYS A 240 -21.47 12.66 -1.40
C LYS A 240 -20.15 12.12 -0.88
N ARG A 241 -19.56 11.16 -1.61
CA ARG A 241 -18.26 10.57 -1.27
C ARG A 241 -17.14 11.62 -1.38
N TYR A 242 -17.05 12.32 -2.49
CA TYR A 242 -16.01 13.35 -2.67
C TYR A 242 -16.14 14.52 -1.69
N TRP A 243 -17.35 14.88 -1.33
CA TRP A 243 -17.61 15.89 -0.29
C TRP A 243 -17.10 15.43 1.08
N HIS A 244 -17.40 14.19 1.46
CA HIS A 244 -16.90 13.58 2.69
C HIS A 244 -15.37 13.51 2.69
N ASP A 245 -14.77 12.98 1.64
CA ASP A 245 -13.33 12.83 1.49
C ASP A 245 -12.62 14.20 1.51
N GLY A 246 -13.19 15.21 0.86
CA GLY A 246 -12.65 16.58 0.84
C GLY A 246 -12.65 17.22 2.23
N ARG A 247 -13.71 17.06 3.01
CA ARG A 247 -13.77 17.54 4.40
C ARG A 247 -12.75 16.83 5.29
N ALA A 248 -12.66 15.51 5.16
CA ALA A 248 -11.68 14.70 5.89
C ALA A 248 -10.24 15.11 5.53
N PHE A 249 -9.97 15.36 4.24
CA PHE A 249 -8.67 15.84 3.77
C PHE A 249 -8.30 17.18 4.41
N ILE A 250 -9.20 18.17 4.39
CA ILE A 250 -8.94 19.49 5.00
C ILE A 250 -8.66 19.34 6.50
N TRP A 251 -9.48 18.55 7.19
CA TRP A 251 -9.31 18.27 8.61
C TRP A 251 -7.93 17.66 8.90
N GLN A 252 -7.57 16.60 8.20
CA GLN A 252 -6.28 15.92 8.39
C GLN A 252 -5.10 16.80 7.98
N TYR A 253 -5.26 17.59 6.93
CA TYR A 253 -4.21 18.53 6.53
C TYR A 253 -3.88 19.53 7.64
N LEU A 254 -4.90 20.07 8.30
CA LEU A 254 -4.73 21.06 9.38
C LEU A 254 -4.24 20.43 10.69
N THR A 255 -4.76 19.24 11.04
CA THR A 255 -4.53 18.61 12.35
C THR A 255 -3.36 17.62 12.38
N LYS A 256 -2.97 17.06 11.25
CA LYS A 256 -1.90 16.05 11.15
C LYS A 256 -0.78 16.49 10.20
N ILE A 257 -1.07 16.75 8.93
CA ILE A 257 -0.04 16.94 7.91
C ILE A 257 0.78 18.19 8.16
N ARG A 258 0.13 19.34 8.42
CA ARG A 258 0.83 20.60 8.71
C ARG A 258 1.64 20.53 10.02
N PRO A 259 1.12 20.03 11.15
CA PRO A 259 1.90 19.81 12.36
C PRO A 259 3.08 18.84 12.12
N TYR A 260 2.87 17.74 11.39
CA TYR A 260 3.93 16.79 11.03
C TYR A 260 5.07 17.46 10.28
N LYS A 261 4.75 18.24 9.23
CA LYS A 261 5.75 19.04 8.51
C LYS A 261 6.58 19.93 9.44
N ASN A 262 5.90 20.67 10.35
CA ASN A 262 6.58 21.57 11.28
C ASN A 262 7.50 20.80 12.22
N LEU A 263 7.10 19.61 12.68
CA LEU A 263 7.89 18.74 13.53
C LEU A 263 9.14 18.24 12.79
N MET A 264 8.98 17.72 11.57
CA MET A 264 10.10 17.28 10.73
C MET A 264 11.08 18.41 10.42
N GLN A 265 10.60 19.64 10.18
CA GLN A 265 11.47 20.79 9.96
C GLN A 265 12.29 21.15 11.20
N LYS A 266 11.72 21.07 12.41
CA LYS A 266 12.49 21.26 13.65
C LYS A 266 13.55 20.18 13.81
N GLN A 267 13.22 18.93 13.58
CA GLN A 267 14.17 17.81 13.68
C GLN A 267 15.29 17.92 12.63
N SER A 268 15.01 18.45 11.43
CA SER A 268 16.04 18.59 10.39
C SER A 268 17.15 19.59 10.76
N GLN A 269 16.91 20.44 11.74
CA GLN A 269 17.91 21.39 12.28
C GLN A 269 18.81 20.78 13.34
N LEU A 270 18.49 19.60 13.87
CA LEU A 270 19.33 18.90 14.84
C LEU A 270 20.61 18.38 14.16
N PRO A 271 21.72 18.24 14.93
CA PRO A 271 22.93 17.59 14.44
C PRO A 271 22.61 16.21 13.85
N GLN A 272 23.35 15.82 12.81
CA GLN A 272 23.22 14.49 12.24
C GLN A 272 23.95 13.48 13.13
N ILE A 273 23.25 12.42 13.50
CA ILE A 273 23.79 11.31 14.28
C ILE A 273 23.79 10.06 13.40
N PRO A 274 24.92 9.34 13.25
CA PRO A 274 24.94 8.09 12.51
C PRO A 274 23.89 7.13 13.02
N LEU A 275 23.26 6.37 12.11
CA LEU A 275 22.38 5.28 12.47
C LEU A 275 23.25 4.12 12.99
N GLU A 276 22.94 3.68 14.18
CA GLU A 276 23.58 2.51 14.79
C GLU A 276 22.51 1.50 15.18
N PHE A 277 22.82 0.22 15.01
CA PHE A 277 21.92 -0.85 15.44
C PHE A 277 22.71 -2.06 15.92
N SER A 278 22.15 -2.77 16.89
CA SER A 278 22.74 -4.00 17.45
C SER A 278 21.65 -4.99 17.83
N PHE A 279 21.90 -6.27 17.63
CA PHE A 279 20.96 -7.32 17.98
C PHE A 279 21.33 -8.02 19.27
N LEU A 280 20.41 -8.08 20.23
CA LEU A 280 20.55 -8.75 21.51
C LEU A 280 19.89 -10.13 21.44
N ASN A 281 20.71 -11.18 21.34
CA ASN A 281 20.26 -12.57 21.19
C ASN A 281 19.37 -13.03 22.35
N ASP A 282 19.73 -12.68 23.58
CA ASP A 282 19.04 -13.16 24.80
C ASP A 282 17.58 -12.69 24.88
N SER A 283 17.26 -11.54 24.27
CA SER A 283 15.93 -10.93 24.31
C SER A 283 15.23 -10.87 22.95
N ASN A 284 15.85 -11.37 21.88
CA ASN A 284 15.38 -11.23 20.51
C ASN A 284 15.01 -9.76 20.15
N THR A 285 15.86 -8.82 20.62
CA THR A 285 15.64 -7.39 20.52
C THR A 285 16.65 -6.74 19.59
N LEU A 286 16.18 -6.02 18.59
CA LEU A 286 16.99 -5.14 17.76
C LEU A 286 16.97 -3.73 18.36
N GLN A 287 18.10 -3.25 18.84
CA GLN A 287 18.26 -1.87 19.29
C GLN A 287 18.64 -0.98 18.12
N ILE A 288 17.98 0.18 17.99
CA ILE A 288 18.22 1.17 16.93
C ILE A 288 18.37 2.54 17.57
N SER A 289 19.45 3.26 17.23
CA SER A 289 19.73 4.61 17.70
C SER A 289 20.25 5.52 16.58
N GLY A 290 20.26 6.84 16.80
CA GLY A 290 20.65 7.82 15.81
C GLY A 290 19.56 8.15 14.77
N ASP A 291 19.97 8.45 13.54
CA ASP A 291 19.08 8.94 12.48
C ASP A 291 18.57 7.80 11.59
N ALA A 292 17.37 7.30 11.86
CA ALA A 292 16.68 6.33 11.01
C ALA A 292 15.93 7.05 9.87
N VAL A 293 16.68 7.53 8.90
CA VAL A 293 16.16 8.24 7.72
C VAL A 293 16.56 7.52 6.43
N HIS A 294 15.82 7.69 5.37
CA HIS A 294 15.94 6.96 4.10
C HIS A 294 17.37 6.64 3.66
N ARG A 295 18.24 7.66 3.67
CA ARG A 295 19.65 7.54 3.21
C ARG A 295 20.52 6.61 4.06
N ASN A 296 20.10 6.32 5.31
CA ASN A 296 20.87 5.54 6.29
C ASN A 296 20.34 4.10 6.45
N LEU A 297 19.25 3.71 5.77
CA LEU A 297 18.52 2.46 6.04
C LEU A 297 19.09 1.23 5.32
N SER A 298 20.07 1.36 4.41
CA SER A 298 20.55 0.25 3.58
C SER A 298 21.02 -0.95 4.42
N ASP A 299 21.92 -0.70 5.36
CA ASP A 299 22.52 -1.76 6.17
C ASP A 299 21.51 -2.33 7.17
N LEU A 300 20.65 -1.46 7.74
CA LEU A 300 19.54 -1.90 8.59
C LEU A 300 18.55 -2.81 7.84
N ARG A 301 18.25 -2.51 6.58
CA ARG A 301 17.38 -3.38 5.74
C ARG A 301 18.00 -4.78 5.57
N SER A 302 19.30 -4.84 5.30
CA SER A 302 20.02 -6.10 5.13
C SER A 302 20.02 -6.93 6.42
N ALA A 303 20.29 -6.31 7.57
CA ALA A 303 20.22 -6.98 8.86
C ALA A 303 18.79 -7.45 9.22
N LEU A 304 17.77 -6.64 8.90
CA LEU A 304 16.37 -7.02 9.13
C LEU A 304 15.93 -8.21 8.27
N ILE A 305 16.40 -8.32 7.01
CA ILE A 305 16.13 -9.47 6.17
C ILE A 305 16.65 -10.74 6.86
N GLU A 306 17.92 -10.77 7.27
CA GLU A 306 18.54 -11.90 7.95
C GLU A 306 17.79 -12.28 9.24
N LEU A 307 17.51 -11.28 10.10
CA LEU A 307 16.82 -11.51 11.37
C LEU A 307 15.38 -12.03 11.22
N ILE A 308 14.66 -11.64 10.16
CA ILE A 308 13.31 -12.12 9.89
C ILE A 308 13.34 -13.53 9.29
N GLU A 309 14.29 -13.83 8.40
CA GLU A 309 14.50 -15.16 7.84
C GLU A 309 14.76 -16.20 8.92
N GLU A 310 15.58 -15.84 9.90
CA GLU A 310 15.91 -16.67 11.07
C GLU A 310 14.83 -16.63 12.17
N GLU A 311 13.75 -15.91 12.00
CA GLU A 311 12.64 -15.73 12.99
C GLU A 311 13.12 -15.21 14.37
N ARG A 312 14.20 -14.47 14.39
CA ARG A 312 14.86 -14.04 15.63
C ARG A 312 14.30 -12.74 16.18
N ILE A 313 13.77 -11.84 15.34
CA ILE A 313 13.32 -10.53 15.79
C ILE A 313 11.89 -10.56 16.32
N LYS A 314 11.70 -10.08 17.55
CA LYS A 314 10.37 -9.92 18.19
C LYS A 314 10.13 -8.50 18.72
N VAL A 315 11.22 -7.81 19.06
CA VAL A 315 11.17 -6.49 19.66
C VAL A 315 12.15 -5.57 18.94
N ILE A 316 11.72 -4.33 18.68
CA ILE A 316 12.60 -3.24 18.25
C ILE A 316 12.64 -2.21 19.37
N ASP A 317 13.81 -1.98 19.93
CA ASP A 317 14.09 -0.94 20.93
C ASP A 317 14.56 0.33 20.22
N LEU A 318 13.77 1.39 20.36
CA LEU A 318 14.00 2.69 19.72
C LEU A 318 14.57 3.73 20.68
N LYS A 319 15.16 3.27 21.81
CA LYS A 319 15.84 4.12 22.75
C LYS A 319 17.06 4.77 22.10
N GLY A 320 17.10 6.08 22.11
CA GLY A 320 18.23 6.82 21.49
C GLY A 320 18.03 7.12 19.99
N LEU A 321 16.86 6.82 19.45
CA LEU A 321 16.48 7.32 18.14
C LEU A 321 16.49 8.85 18.16
N SER A 322 17.23 9.48 17.22
CA SER A 322 17.35 10.93 17.13
C SER A 322 16.34 11.50 16.14
N ARG A 323 16.26 10.92 14.97
CA ARG A 323 15.34 11.32 13.91
C ARG A 323 14.81 10.10 13.17
N LEU A 324 13.60 10.21 12.67
CA LEU A 324 13.03 9.25 11.74
C LEU A 324 12.27 9.99 10.63
N ASP A 325 12.09 9.32 9.49
CA ASP A 325 11.25 9.81 8.40
C ASP A 325 10.19 8.77 7.97
N GLY A 326 9.38 9.13 6.99
CA GLY A 326 8.31 8.25 6.49
C GLY A 326 8.82 6.95 5.87
N SER A 327 10.09 6.88 5.43
CA SER A 327 10.65 5.64 4.89
C SER A 327 11.00 4.63 5.98
N PHE A 328 11.44 5.09 7.15
CA PHE A 328 11.65 4.22 8.31
C PHE A 328 10.33 3.67 8.85
N ILE A 329 9.30 4.53 8.95
CA ILE A 329 7.95 4.06 9.34
C ILE A 329 7.44 3.01 8.35
N ALA A 330 7.58 3.24 7.04
CA ALA A 330 7.20 2.27 6.02
C ALA A 330 8.01 0.96 6.13
N LEU A 331 9.31 1.05 6.43
CA LEU A 331 10.12 -0.14 6.69
C LEU A 331 9.59 -0.94 7.89
N LEU A 332 9.22 -0.28 9.00
CA LEU A 332 8.60 -0.96 10.15
C LEU A 332 7.27 -1.63 9.78
N GLN A 333 6.44 -1.01 8.91
CA GLN A 333 5.21 -1.63 8.41
C GLN A 333 5.51 -2.91 7.61
N LEU A 334 6.53 -2.90 6.75
CA LEU A 334 6.94 -4.09 5.99
C LEU A 334 7.55 -5.17 6.89
N VAL A 335 8.35 -4.80 7.89
CA VAL A 335 8.87 -5.73 8.91
C VAL A 335 7.72 -6.40 9.65
N GLN A 336 6.74 -5.63 10.11
CA GLN A 336 5.56 -6.16 10.78
C GLN A 336 4.75 -7.09 9.88
N LYS A 337 4.56 -6.72 8.59
CA LYS A 337 3.92 -7.59 7.60
C LYS A 337 4.60 -8.97 7.55
N GLN A 338 5.92 -9.01 7.44
CA GLN A 338 6.68 -10.27 7.33
C GLN A 338 6.64 -11.08 8.64
N ILE A 339 6.73 -10.42 9.78
CA ILE A 339 6.60 -11.07 11.09
C ILE A 339 5.20 -11.64 11.31
N ASN A 340 4.14 -10.92 10.91
CA ASN A 340 2.76 -11.39 11.00
C ASN A 340 2.50 -12.61 10.09
N ILE A 341 3.09 -12.67 8.90
CA ILE A 341 3.02 -13.85 8.01
C ILE A 341 3.57 -15.10 8.71
N SER A 342 4.58 -14.95 9.57
CA SER A 342 5.15 -16.03 10.38
C SER A 342 4.34 -16.35 11.66
N GLY A 343 3.18 -15.70 11.87
CA GLY A 343 2.33 -15.92 13.05
C GLY A 343 2.84 -15.25 14.33
N HIS A 344 3.82 -14.34 14.23
CA HIS A 344 4.37 -13.59 15.35
C HIS A 344 3.87 -12.14 15.34
N SER A 345 4.13 -11.39 16.41
CA SER A 345 3.83 -9.96 16.52
C SER A 345 5.08 -9.16 16.85
N LEU A 346 5.28 -8.03 16.15
CA LEU A 346 6.35 -7.08 16.43
C LEU A 346 5.94 -6.16 17.57
N LYS A 347 6.87 -5.90 18.50
CA LYS A 347 6.72 -4.90 19.56
C LYS A 347 7.75 -3.79 19.38
N LEU A 348 7.30 -2.54 19.51
CA LEU A 348 8.18 -1.38 19.56
C LEU A 348 8.25 -0.90 21.01
N ILE A 349 9.47 -0.65 21.51
CA ILE A 349 9.64 -0.17 22.89
C ILE A 349 10.48 1.10 22.91
N ASN A 350 10.33 1.88 23.99
CA ASN A 350 11.12 3.07 24.29
C ASN A 350 11.07 4.19 23.24
N LEU A 351 9.91 4.36 22.54
CA LEU A 351 9.70 5.57 21.75
C LEU A 351 9.53 6.77 22.69
N ASP A 352 10.25 7.85 22.41
CA ASP A 352 10.02 9.11 23.12
C ASP A 352 8.72 9.81 22.69
N SER A 353 8.33 10.85 23.40
CA SER A 353 7.08 11.58 23.14
C SER A 353 7.04 12.26 21.76
N VAL A 354 8.22 12.66 21.24
CA VAL A 354 8.32 13.32 19.92
C VAL A 354 8.09 12.30 18.80
N HIS A 355 8.70 11.11 18.90
CA HIS A 355 8.50 10.05 17.92
C HIS A 355 7.09 9.43 18.00
N LEU A 356 6.50 9.32 19.20
CA LEU A 356 5.09 8.96 19.35
C LEU A 356 4.18 9.94 18.61
N GLN A 357 4.42 11.24 18.74
CA GLN A 357 3.68 12.25 18.04
C GLN A 357 3.86 12.16 16.51
N GLN A 358 5.07 11.79 16.04
CA GLN A 358 5.29 11.52 14.62
C GLN A 358 4.46 10.33 14.12
N PHE A 359 4.39 9.25 14.89
CA PHE A 359 3.55 8.09 14.56
C PHE A 359 2.06 8.46 14.49
N GLU A 360 1.60 9.32 15.42
CA GLU A 360 0.23 9.83 15.41
C GLU A 360 -0.05 10.69 14.16
N TYR A 361 0.86 11.60 13.81
CA TYR A 361 0.72 12.44 12.62
C TYR A 361 0.85 11.65 11.31
N ALA A 362 1.65 10.61 11.29
CA ALA A 362 1.76 9.67 10.18
C ALA A 362 0.56 8.72 10.07
N CYS A 363 -0.37 8.71 11.03
CA CYS A 363 -1.53 7.83 11.12
C CYS A 363 -1.16 6.35 11.27
N VAL A 364 -0.13 6.03 12.07
CA VAL A 364 0.37 4.65 12.25
C VAL A 364 0.43 4.19 13.71
N SER A 365 0.09 5.04 14.67
CA SER A 365 0.22 4.72 16.10
C SER A 365 -0.58 3.49 16.56
N ASP A 366 -1.73 3.23 15.92
CA ASP A 366 -2.58 2.07 16.19
C ASP A 366 -2.18 0.80 15.40
N GLN A 367 -1.17 0.90 14.54
CA GLN A 367 -0.68 -0.23 13.73
C GLN A 367 0.35 -1.08 14.47
N PHE A 368 1.00 -0.53 15.48
CA PHE A 368 2.08 -1.18 16.22
C PHE A 368 1.72 -1.40 17.68
N THR A 369 2.21 -2.50 18.25
CA THR A 369 2.19 -2.71 19.70
C THR A 369 3.34 -1.91 20.29
N ILE A 370 3.03 -0.72 20.83
CA ILE A 370 4.02 0.17 21.44
C ILE A 370 3.99 0.01 22.96
N ILE A 371 5.13 -0.35 23.58
CA ILE A 371 5.28 -0.51 25.01
C ILE A 371 6.19 0.61 25.53
N GLN A 372 5.64 1.42 26.42
CA GLN A 372 6.37 2.43 27.15
C GLN A 372 6.86 1.84 28.47
N HIS A 373 8.16 1.88 28.75
CA HIS A 373 8.64 1.66 30.09
C HIS A 373 8.46 2.97 30.89
N PRO A 374 7.93 2.91 32.14
CA PRO A 374 7.86 4.12 32.97
C PRO A 374 9.27 4.69 33.11
N SER A 375 9.40 5.99 32.87
CA SER A 375 10.68 6.67 33.12
C SER A 375 10.98 6.62 34.62
N PRO A 376 12.26 6.46 35.02
CA PRO A 376 12.65 6.42 36.44
C PRO A 376 12.33 7.69 37.24
N VAL A 377 11.78 8.71 36.61
CA VAL A 377 11.47 10.01 37.24
C VAL A 377 10.12 10.01 37.95
N ASP A 378 9.23 9.04 37.69
CA ASP A 378 7.89 9.00 38.32
C ASP A 378 7.87 8.33 39.70
N ASP A 379 9.02 7.76 40.16
CA ASP A 379 9.11 7.07 41.46
C ASP A 379 9.57 7.98 42.63
N VAL A 380 9.72 9.29 42.44
CA VAL A 380 10.23 10.22 43.47
C VAL A 380 9.16 10.98 44.25
N SER A 381 7.89 10.65 44.07
CA SER A 381 6.82 11.36 44.79
C SER A 381 5.87 10.45 45.59
N LEU A 382 6.40 9.66 46.51
CA LEU A 382 5.61 9.14 47.66
C LEU A 382 6.56 8.69 48.80
N ALA A 383 7.30 9.64 49.38
CA ALA A 383 7.80 9.46 50.71
C ALA A 383 6.71 10.00 51.70
N PRO A 384 6.17 9.18 52.59
CA PRO A 384 5.24 9.69 53.61
C PRO A 384 6.06 10.55 54.60
N THR A 385 5.73 11.83 54.69
CA THR A 385 6.14 12.67 55.83
C THR A 385 5.56 12.08 57.11
N GLN A 386 6.41 11.44 57.88
CA GLN A 386 6.16 11.16 59.28
C GLN A 386 6.28 12.46 60.10
N SER A 387 5.24 12.85 60.73
CA SER A 387 5.25 13.65 61.97
C SER A 387 4.11 13.19 62.84
#